data_86a6b6bea715282c65312310fce77491
#
_entry.id   86a6b6bea715282c65312310fce77491
#
_cell.length_a   1.000
_cell.length_b   1.000
_cell.length_c   1.000
_cell.angle_alpha   90.00
_cell.angle_beta   90.00
_cell.angle_gamma   90.00
#
_symmetry.space_group_name_H-M   'P 1'
#
loop_
_entity.id
_entity.type
_entity.pdbx_description
1 polymer ?
#
loop_
_entity_poly.entity_id
_entity_poly.type
_entity_poly.pdbx_seq_one_letter_code
_entity_poly.pdbx_strand_id
1 'polypeptide(L)'
;MNYGYAEEQQKSLPSLQPEDEPFRYPIQLYAHVVGGTELRHKDVIEVGCGRGGGGSFLIRYFSPRSFTGIDLSPQAIEWCRRRMSLQNARWLQGSADALPVPNCCADVVVNVESSHCYPSVPQFLAEVRRVLRPGGRFLFCDMRTANRVSELDRHL
;
A
#
# COMPACT_ATOMS: atom_id res chain seq x y z
N MET A 1 -8.37 -4.14 -6.40
CA MET A 1 -8.67 -3.12 -7.44
C MET A 1 -9.09 -1.88 -6.70
N ASN A 2 -8.53 -0.72 -7.03
CA ASN A 2 -8.98 0.54 -6.44
C ASN A 2 -9.86 1.32 -7.43
N TYR A 3 -10.60 2.31 -6.93
CA TYR A 3 -11.52 3.13 -7.75
C TYR A 3 -10.80 4.17 -8.60
N GLY A 4 -9.52 4.39 -8.32
CA GLY A 4 -8.72 5.39 -9.02
C GLY A 4 -8.93 6.81 -8.51
N TYR A 5 -8.08 7.70 -8.98
CA TYR A 5 -8.10 9.13 -8.69
C TYR A 5 -7.82 9.90 -9.98
N ALA A 6 -8.58 10.94 -10.23
CA ALA A 6 -8.36 11.84 -11.36
C ALA A 6 -7.93 13.21 -10.84
N GLU A 7 -6.74 13.64 -11.21
CA GLU A 7 -6.21 14.97 -10.90
C GLU A 7 -6.20 15.82 -12.17
N GLU A 8 -6.87 16.99 -12.14
CA GLU A 8 -6.98 17.87 -13.32
C GLU A 8 -5.62 18.35 -13.85
N GLN A 9 -4.63 18.52 -12.98
CA GLN A 9 -3.31 19.05 -13.36
C GLN A 9 -2.19 18.00 -13.38
N GLN A 10 -2.45 16.75 -13.09
CA GLN A 10 -1.51 15.59 -13.12
C GLN A 10 -0.12 15.85 -12.48
N LYS A 11 -0.04 16.73 -11.49
CA LYS A 11 1.25 17.19 -10.90
C LYS A 11 2.02 16.12 -10.15
N SER A 12 1.32 15.10 -9.65
CA SER A 12 1.91 14.05 -8.80
C SER A 12 2.27 12.78 -9.58
N LEU A 13 1.83 12.66 -10.84
CA LEU A 13 2.02 11.44 -11.61
C LEU A 13 3.35 11.48 -12.39
N PRO A 14 4.23 10.48 -12.20
CA PRO A 14 5.39 10.33 -13.07
C PRO A 14 4.94 9.99 -14.51
N SER A 15 5.81 10.23 -15.49
CA SER A 15 5.59 9.79 -16.87
C SER A 15 5.37 8.28 -16.90
N LEU A 16 4.17 7.83 -17.29
CA LEU A 16 3.84 6.42 -17.31
C LEU A 16 4.46 5.71 -18.51
N GLN A 17 4.84 4.45 -18.32
CA GLN A 17 5.15 3.57 -19.42
C GLN A 17 3.86 3.26 -20.22
N PRO A 18 3.95 3.01 -21.55
CA PRO A 18 2.76 2.76 -22.38
C PRO A 18 1.86 1.62 -21.86
N GLU A 19 2.45 0.58 -21.29
CA GLU A 19 1.74 -0.56 -20.71
C GLU A 19 0.96 -0.22 -19.44
N ASP A 20 1.30 0.87 -18.76
CA ASP A 20 0.63 1.33 -17.55
C ASP A 20 -0.53 2.30 -17.83
N GLU A 21 -0.59 2.87 -19.04
CA GLU A 21 -1.64 3.83 -19.42
C GLU A 21 -3.08 3.32 -19.21
N PRO A 22 -3.41 2.05 -19.49
CA PRO A 22 -4.73 1.50 -19.19
C PRO A 22 -5.08 1.52 -17.69
N PHE A 23 -4.09 1.64 -16.82
CA PHE A 23 -4.23 1.67 -15.36
C PHE A 23 -3.97 3.06 -14.77
N ARG A 24 -3.99 4.12 -15.58
CA ARG A 24 -3.66 5.49 -15.19
C ARG A 24 -4.37 5.93 -13.90
N TYR A 25 -5.67 5.80 -13.81
CA TYR A 25 -6.43 6.26 -12.64
C TYR A 25 -6.11 5.47 -11.35
N PRO A 26 -6.04 4.13 -11.35
CA PRO A 26 -5.51 3.37 -10.22
C PRO A 26 -4.09 3.79 -9.80
N ILE A 27 -3.22 4.07 -10.74
CA ILE A 27 -1.84 4.52 -10.50
C ILE A 27 -1.82 5.95 -9.94
N GLN A 28 -2.66 6.85 -10.44
CA GLN A 28 -2.79 8.21 -9.91
C GLN A 28 -3.19 8.22 -8.43
N LEU A 29 -4.06 7.29 -8.00
CA LEU A 29 -4.40 7.18 -6.58
C LEU A 29 -3.16 6.86 -5.74
N TYR A 30 -2.36 5.88 -6.15
CA TYR A 30 -1.12 5.55 -5.44
C TYR A 30 -0.12 6.70 -5.47
N ALA A 31 0.07 7.37 -6.60
CA ALA A 31 0.94 8.54 -6.72
C ALA A 31 0.49 9.67 -5.80
N HIS A 32 -0.82 9.92 -5.71
CA HIS A 32 -1.42 10.90 -4.81
C HIS A 32 -1.17 10.53 -3.34
N VAL A 33 -1.37 9.26 -2.96
CA VAL A 33 -1.15 8.77 -1.59
C VAL A 33 0.32 8.84 -1.19
N VAL A 34 1.23 8.51 -2.10
CA VAL A 34 2.68 8.69 -1.87
C VAL A 34 3.02 10.18 -1.68
N GLY A 35 2.38 11.05 -2.49
CA GLY A 35 2.64 12.48 -2.45
C GLY A 35 4.14 12.78 -2.58
N GLY A 36 4.66 13.65 -1.71
CA GLY A 36 6.08 13.97 -1.66
C GLY A 36 6.93 13.03 -0.79
N THR A 37 6.42 11.85 -0.42
CA THR A 37 7.18 10.91 0.42
C THR A 37 8.25 10.20 -0.41
N GLU A 38 9.52 10.36 -0.02
CA GLU A 38 10.64 9.66 -0.65
C GLU A 38 10.60 8.17 -0.26
N LEU A 39 10.46 7.30 -1.25
CA LEU A 39 10.48 5.85 -1.07
C LEU A 39 11.80 5.19 -1.47
N ARG A 40 12.66 5.91 -2.20
CA ARG A 40 13.98 5.41 -2.61
C ARG A 40 14.80 5.01 -1.38
N HIS A 41 15.40 3.83 -1.44
CA HIS A 41 16.20 3.26 -0.33
C HIS A 41 15.43 2.99 0.97
N LYS A 42 14.09 3.01 0.94
CA LYS A 42 13.22 2.69 2.08
C LYS A 42 12.76 1.24 2.05
N ASP A 43 12.52 0.67 3.23
CA ASP A 43 11.79 -0.60 3.37
C ASP A 43 10.30 -0.28 3.41
N VAL A 44 9.57 -0.75 2.40
CA VAL A 44 8.15 -0.46 2.21
C VAL A 44 7.31 -1.71 2.45
N ILE A 45 6.25 -1.59 3.22
CA ILE A 45 5.22 -2.63 3.38
C ILE A 45 3.90 -2.10 2.81
N GLU A 46 3.24 -2.88 1.96
CA GLU A 46 1.85 -2.65 1.55
C GLU A 46 0.95 -3.68 2.20
N VAL A 47 -0.04 -3.23 2.98
CA VAL A 47 -1.05 -4.09 3.61
C VAL A 47 -2.33 -4.04 2.80
N GLY A 48 -2.88 -5.21 2.45
CA GLY A 48 -3.99 -5.33 1.51
C GLY A 48 -3.54 -5.15 0.07
N CYS A 49 -2.39 -5.74 -0.31
CA CYS A 49 -1.78 -5.53 -1.63
C CYS A 49 -2.55 -6.15 -2.80
N GLY A 50 -3.54 -7.00 -2.53
CA GLY A 50 -4.31 -7.69 -3.55
C GLY A 50 -3.42 -8.42 -4.55
N ARG A 51 -3.64 -8.19 -5.84
CA ARG A 51 -2.83 -8.75 -6.93
C ARG A 51 -1.56 -7.95 -7.25
N GLY A 52 -1.12 -7.07 -6.34
CA GLY A 52 0.16 -6.39 -6.41
C GLY A 52 0.27 -5.25 -7.43
N GLY A 53 -0.84 -4.76 -7.98
CA GLY A 53 -0.79 -3.66 -8.96
C GLY A 53 -0.16 -2.39 -8.39
N GLY A 54 -0.56 -1.99 -7.18
CA GLY A 54 0.03 -0.87 -6.45
C GLY A 54 1.50 -1.10 -6.15
N GLY A 55 1.83 -2.28 -5.60
CA GLY A 55 3.22 -2.65 -5.31
C GLY A 55 4.11 -2.63 -6.55
N SER A 56 3.62 -3.13 -7.68
CA SER A 56 4.35 -3.07 -8.96
C SER A 56 4.67 -1.62 -9.36
N PHE A 57 3.69 -0.72 -9.23
CA PHE A 57 3.91 0.71 -9.49
C PHE A 57 4.94 1.31 -8.52
N LEU A 58 4.78 1.07 -7.20
CA LEU A 58 5.70 1.59 -6.19
C LEU A 58 7.15 1.13 -6.43
N ILE A 59 7.34 -0.14 -6.77
CA ILE A 59 8.68 -0.70 -7.01
C ILE A 59 9.32 -0.08 -8.26
N ARG A 60 8.59 -0.03 -9.37
CA ARG A 60 9.14 0.41 -10.66
C ARG A 60 9.40 1.91 -10.72
N TYR A 61 8.56 2.72 -10.12
CA TYR A 61 8.64 4.17 -10.24
C TYR A 61 9.34 4.86 -9.06
N PHE A 62 9.40 4.24 -7.89
CA PHE A 62 10.01 4.84 -6.69
C PHE A 62 11.24 4.10 -6.16
N SER A 63 11.55 2.91 -6.69
CA SER A 63 12.78 2.15 -6.40
C SER A 63 13.07 2.00 -4.89
N PRO A 64 12.16 1.43 -4.08
CA PRO A 64 12.42 1.18 -2.67
C PRO A 64 13.58 0.19 -2.49
N ARG A 65 14.24 0.19 -1.33
CA ARG A 65 15.27 -0.81 -0.97
C ARG A 65 14.68 -2.20 -0.91
N SER A 66 13.54 -2.35 -0.26
CA SER A 66 12.75 -3.57 -0.23
C SER A 66 11.27 -3.26 -0.25
N PHE A 67 10.50 -4.18 -0.78
CA PHE A 67 9.03 -4.12 -0.78
C PHE A 67 8.47 -5.43 -0.23
N THR A 68 7.47 -5.34 0.66
CA THR A 68 6.73 -6.49 1.15
C THR A 68 5.24 -6.25 0.98
N GLY A 69 4.61 -6.97 0.05
CA GLY A 69 3.15 -6.99 -0.09
C GLY A 69 2.53 -8.05 0.80
N ILE A 70 1.52 -7.67 1.58
CA ILE A 70 0.78 -8.56 2.50
C ILE A 70 -0.69 -8.52 2.14
N ASP A 71 -1.29 -9.69 1.99
CA ASP A 71 -2.74 -9.85 1.75
C ASP A 71 -3.28 -11.09 2.44
N LEU A 72 -4.55 -11.04 2.84
CA LEU A 72 -5.22 -12.17 3.48
C LEU A 72 -5.47 -13.31 2.49
N SER A 73 -5.69 -12.98 1.20
CA SER A 73 -6.03 -13.93 0.14
C SER A 73 -4.80 -14.73 -0.31
N PRO A 74 -4.75 -16.06 -0.08
CA PRO A 74 -3.66 -16.89 -0.58
C PRO A 74 -3.60 -16.88 -2.12
N GLN A 75 -4.75 -16.77 -2.80
CA GLN A 75 -4.83 -16.73 -4.26
C GLN A 75 -4.20 -15.43 -4.82
N ALA A 76 -4.42 -14.29 -4.14
CA ALA A 76 -3.80 -13.02 -4.52
C ALA A 76 -2.28 -13.09 -4.37
N ILE A 77 -1.80 -13.62 -3.25
CA ILE A 77 -0.36 -13.77 -2.98
C ILE A 77 0.30 -14.74 -3.96
N GLU A 78 -0.36 -15.87 -4.26
CA GLU A 78 0.16 -16.81 -5.24
C GLU A 78 0.25 -16.18 -6.64
N TRP A 79 -0.76 -15.39 -7.04
CA TRP A 79 -0.73 -14.61 -8.27
C TRP A 79 0.50 -13.68 -8.30
N CYS A 80 0.74 -12.91 -7.23
CA CYS A 80 1.89 -12.01 -7.13
C CYS A 80 3.21 -12.77 -7.28
N ARG A 81 3.38 -13.87 -6.56
CA ARG A 81 4.60 -14.70 -6.62
C ARG A 81 4.88 -15.26 -8.02
N ARG A 82 3.85 -15.63 -8.75
CA ARG A 82 3.98 -16.18 -10.11
C ARG A 82 4.19 -15.14 -11.18
N ARG A 83 3.61 -13.96 -11.04
CA ARG A 83 3.51 -12.96 -12.11
C ARG A 83 4.39 -11.73 -11.88
N MET A 84 4.80 -11.49 -10.65
CA MET A 84 5.56 -10.31 -10.28
C MET A 84 6.93 -10.71 -9.73
N SER A 85 7.81 -11.19 -10.63
CA SER A 85 9.22 -11.44 -10.32
C SER A 85 9.97 -10.10 -10.30
N LEU A 86 9.70 -9.28 -9.28
CA LEU A 86 10.36 -7.99 -9.08
C LEU A 86 11.49 -8.18 -8.08
N GLN A 87 12.68 -7.69 -8.44
CA GLN A 87 13.80 -7.67 -7.50
C GLN A 87 13.40 -6.89 -6.24
N ASN A 88 13.83 -7.36 -5.09
CA ASN A 88 13.55 -6.76 -3.79
C ASN A 88 12.08 -6.82 -3.32
N ALA A 89 11.21 -7.60 -3.99
CA ALA A 89 9.82 -7.79 -3.60
C ALA A 89 9.61 -9.13 -2.89
N ARG A 90 8.81 -9.11 -1.83
CA ARG A 90 8.28 -10.29 -1.14
C ARG A 90 6.77 -10.20 -1.05
N TRP A 91 6.10 -11.34 -1.18
CA TRP A 91 4.66 -11.45 -1.12
C TRP A 91 4.28 -12.46 -0.03
N LEU A 92 3.62 -11.99 1.03
CA LEU A 92 3.31 -12.76 2.22
C LEU A 92 1.80 -12.85 2.42
N GLN A 93 1.31 -14.04 2.70
CA GLN A 93 -0.06 -14.19 3.18
C GLN A 93 -0.08 -13.80 4.67
N GLY A 94 -1.04 -12.97 5.06
CA GLY A 94 -1.21 -12.55 6.45
C GLY A 94 -2.44 -11.68 6.65
N SER A 95 -2.92 -11.65 7.88
CA SER A 95 -3.99 -10.77 8.30
C SER A 95 -3.45 -9.38 8.65
N ALA A 96 -4.24 -8.34 8.38
CA ALA A 96 -3.88 -6.97 8.69
C ALA A 96 -3.79 -6.70 10.20
N ASP A 97 -4.52 -7.46 11.01
CA ASP A 97 -4.52 -7.38 12.47
C ASP A 97 -3.46 -8.27 13.15
N ALA A 98 -2.66 -9.02 12.35
CA ALA A 98 -1.53 -9.83 12.82
C ALA A 98 -0.51 -9.96 11.68
N LEU A 99 0.23 -8.89 11.39
CA LEU A 99 1.15 -8.83 10.26
C LEU A 99 2.32 -9.80 10.43
N PRO A 100 2.61 -10.68 9.44
CA PRO A 100 3.63 -11.73 9.53
C PRO A 100 5.06 -11.18 9.32
N VAL A 101 5.37 -10.06 9.96
CA VAL A 101 6.66 -9.38 9.86
C VAL A 101 7.13 -8.90 11.24
N PRO A 102 8.46 -8.74 11.46
CA PRO A 102 9.01 -8.26 12.72
C PRO A 102 8.59 -6.85 13.11
N ASN A 103 8.82 -6.49 14.38
CA ASN A 103 8.70 -5.11 14.86
C ASN A 103 9.75 -4.22 14.18
N CYS A 104 9.44 -2.92 14.03
CA CYS A 104 10.38 -1.90 13.56
C CYS A 104 11.16 -2.32 12.29
N CYS A 105 10.47 -2.93 11.32
CA CYS A 105 11.09 -3.46 10.11
C CYS A 105 10.82 -2.59 8.85
N ALA A 106 9.90 -1.62 8.91
CA ALA A 106 9.51 -0.79 7.79
C ALA A 106 9.78 0.70 8.04
N ASP A 107 10.19 1.41 7.00
CA ASP A 107 10.27 2.88 6.98
C ASP A 107 8.93 3.49 6.56
N VAL A 108 8.19 2.77 5.70
CA VAL A 108 6.90 3.21 5.18
C VAL A 108 5.92 2.03 5.14
N VAL A 109 4.72 2.25 5.64
CA VAL A 109 3.57 1.35 5.44
C VAL A 109 2.57 2.04 4.53
N VAL A 110 2.09 1.34 3.52
CA VAL A 110 1.08 1.80 2.56
C VAL A 110 -0.17 0.97 2.72
N ASN A 111 -1.34 1.62 2.73
CA ASN A 111 -2.64 0.95 2.71
C ASN A 111 -3.61 1.77 1.84
N VAL A 112 -4.06 1.18 0.75
CA VAL A 112 -4.94 1.84 -0.22
C VAL A 112 -6.19 1.01 -0.44
N GLU A 113 -7.34 1.58 -0.10
CA GLU A 113 -8.69 1.02 -0.31
C GLU A 113 -8.83 -0.45 0.12
N SER A 114 -8.40 -0.77 1.34
CA SER A 114 -8.53 -2.14 1.85
C SER A 114 -8.98 -2.22 3.32
N SER A 115 -8.67 -1.21 4.15
CA SER A 115 -8.96 -1.29 5.59
C SER A 115 -10.47 -1.28 5.92
N HIS A 116 -11.32 -0.89 4.99
CA HIS A 116 -12.78 -1.01 5.14
C HIS A 116 -13.26 -2.47 5.22
N CYS A 117 -12.44 -3.43 4.77
CA CYS A 117 -12.71 -4.86 4.85
C CYS A 117 -12.13 -5.52 6.11
N TYR A 118 -11.39 -4.79 6.95
CA TYR A 118 -10.70 -5.40 8.08
C TYR A 118 -11.64 -5.60 9.27
N PRO A 119 -11.49 -6.72 10.01
CA PRO A 119 -12.32 -6.99 11.19
C PRO A 119 -12.16 -5.93 12.28
N SER A 120 -10.93 -5.41 12.46
CA SER A 120 -10.59 -4.43 13.48
C SER A 120 -9.59 -3.41 12.96
N VAL A 121 -10.06 -2.20 12.66
CA VAL A 121 -9.18 -1.09 12.27
C VAL A 121 -8.24 -0.68 13.41
N PRO A 122 -8.67 -0.59 14.68
CA PRO A 122 -7.75 -0.30 15.78
C PRO A 122 -6.61 -1.31 15.91
N GLN A 123 -6.90 -2.62 15.74
CA GLN A 123 -5.88 -3.66 15.77
C GLN A 123 -4.91 -3.53 14.58
N PHE A 124 -5.42 -3.24 13.39
CA PHE A 124 -4.60 -2.96 12.22
C PHE A 124 -3.66 -1.78 12.47
N LEU A 125 -4.15 -0.66 13.01
CA LEU A 125 -3.33 0.52 13.30
C LEU A 125 -2.27 0.22 14.38
N ALA A 126 -2.58 -0.63 15.37
CA ALA A 126 -1.58 -1.11 16.33
C ALA A 126 -0.47 -1.91 15.64
N GLU A 127 -0.81 -2.76 14.67
CA GLU A 127 0.17 -3.50 13.87
C GLU A 127 1.00 -2.57 12.97
N VAL A 128 0.38 -1.56 12.33
CA VAL A 128 1.11 -0.53 11.56
C VAL A 128 2.15 0.15 12.46
N ARG A 129 1.75 0.57 13.67
CA ARG A 129 2.66 1.18 14.65
C ARG A 129 3.78 0.22 15.06
N ARG A 130 3.48 -1.06 15.26
CA ARG A 130 4.45 -2.09 15.66
C ARG A 130 5.54 -2.29 14.61
N VAL A 131 5.16 -2.35 13.33
CA VAL A 131 6.09 -2.65 12.24
C VAL A 131 6.88 -1.44 11.77
N LEU A 132 6.36 -0.22 11.98
CA LEU A 132 7.08 1.01 11.63
C LEU A 132 8.29 1.24 12.55
N ARG A 133 9.39 1.66 11.95
CA ARG A 133 10.53 2.22 12.70
C ARG A 133 10.15 3.58 13.31
N PRO A 134 10.84 4.01 14.37
CA PRO A 134 10.72 5.39 14.84
C PRO A 134 10.95 6.38 13.70
N GLY A 135 10.01 7.32 13.51
CA GLY A 135 10.03 8.28 12.39
C GLY A 135 9.54 7.72 11.05
N GLY A 136 9.09 6.47 11.01
CA GLY A 136 8.45 5.87 9.83
C GLY A 136 7.12 6.52 9.50
N ARG A 137 6.62 6.32 8.29
CA ARG A 137 5.39 6.95 7.77
C ARG A 137 4.33 5.92 7.44
N PHE A 138 3.10 6.23 7.78
CA PHE A 138 1.92 5.51 7.32
C PHE A 138 1.22 6.32 6.21
N LEU A 139 1.15 5.77 5.02
CA LEU A 139 0.47 6.35 3.86
C LEU A 139 -0.86 5.64 3.69
N PHE A 140 -1.93 6.37 3.85
CA PHE A 140 -3.26 5.79 3.98
C PHE A 140 -4.28 6.49 3.08
N CYS A 141 -5.06 5.70 2.36
CA CYS A 141 -6.24 6.17 1.65
C CYS A 141 -7.30 5.06 1.66
N ASP A 142 -8.50 5.41 2.11
CA ASP A 142 -9.59 4.44 2.10
C ASP A 142 -10.95 5.14 1.97
N MET A 143 -11.97 4.36 1.62
CA MET A 143 -13.34 4.83 1.55
C MET A 143 -14.10 4.44 2.81
N ARG A 144 -14.88 5.38 3.30
CA ARG A 144 -15.82 5.18 4.41
C ARG A 144 -17.16 5.82 4.10
N THR A 145 -18.23 5.24 4.60
CA THR A 145 -19.50 5.96 4.68
C THR A 145 -19.36 7.13 5.66
N ALA A 146 -20.04 8.24 5.42
CA ALA A 146 -19.88 9.48 6.18
C ALA A 146 -20.00 9.27 7.71
N ASN A 147 -20.88 8.38 8.14
CA ASN A 147 -21.07 8.05 9.56
C ASN A 147 -19.89 7.24 10.17
N ARG A 148 -18.99 6.67 9.36
CA ARG A 148 -17.81 5.90 9.82
C ARG A 148 -16.50 6.68 9.73
N VAL A 149 -16.50 7.86 9.12
CA VAL A 149 -15.29 8.70 9.02
C VAL A 149 -14.86 9.16 10.42
N SER A 150 -15.78 9.67 11.23
CA SER A 150 -15.49 10.14 12.60
C SER A 150 -15.02 9.02 13.54
N GLU A 151 -15.34 7.76 13.24
CA GLU A 151 -14.81 6.61 13.98
C GLU A 151 -13.33 6.37 13.61
N LEU A 152 -13.00 6.47 12.33
CA LEU A 152 -11.63 6.33 11.85
C LEU A 152 -10.72 7.44 12.39
N ASP A 153 -11.17 8.70 12.34
CA ASP A 153 -10.41 9.87 12.82
C ASP A 153 -10.01 9.78 14.31
N ARG A 154 -10.77 9.03 15.11
CA ARG A 154 -10.43 8.80 16.53
C ARG A 154 -9.32 7.79 16.75
N HIS A 155 -8.96 7.03 15.74
CA HIS A 155 -7.97 5.96 15.81
C HIS A 155 -6.66 6.29 15.06
N LEU A 156 -6.68 7.29 14.16
CA LEU A 156 -5.50 7.82 13.48
C LEU A 156 -4.78 8.86 14.34
#